data_0ed90dc021ceaf4a35a8c2f6c9a3ac9a
#
_entry.id   0ed90dc021ceaf4a35a8c2f6c9a3ac9a
#
_cell.length_a   1.000
_cell.length_b   1.000
_cell.length_c   1.000
_cell.angle_alpha   90.00
_cell.angle_beta   90.00
_cell.angle_gamma   90.00
#
_symmetry.space_group_name_H-M   'P 1'
#
loop_
_entity.id
_entity.type
_entity.pdbx_description
1 polymer ?
#
loop_
_entity_poly.entity_id
_entity_poly.type
_entity_poly.pdbx_seq_one_letter_code
_entity_poly.pdbx_strand_id
1 'polypeptide(L)'
;MDTKVLYITAVIVAAISGGYYYYSGKGKKLEGSSAQSMTYSAKNINLLQTDEKGMLYVKATVDELNQDMKQKTSSLQNLNASMFTNNVEDATFYAKQAHGFNDNEKIVLSGDVVATKQGEMGKMVFRTDALTGYPKTRKLETSEQVTVQTPNADFVSQGLEADLNEGQYDFKNIRGKYAPN
;
A
#
# COMPACT_ATOMS: atom_id res chain seq x y z
N MET A 1 11.53 31.06 -26.04
CA MET A 1 10.23 30.69 -26.64
C MET A 1 9.22 31.72 -26.18
N ASP A 2 8.61 32.44 -27.11
CA ASP A 2 7.74 33.59 -26.79
C ASP A 2 6.49 33.12 -26.03
N THR A 3 6.25 33.70 -24.85
CA THR A 3 5.11 33.38 -23.98
C THR A 3 3.77 33.53 -24.70
N LYS A 4 3.70 34.42 -25.70
CA LYS A 4 2.52 34.62 -26.57
C LYS A 4 2.19 33.39 -27.43
N VAL A 5 3.22 32.71 -27.94
CA VAL A 5 3.04 31.48 -28.74
C VAL A 5 2.48 30.34 -27.89
N LEU A 6 2.91 30.27 -26.62
CA LEU A 6 2.44 29.27 -25.66
C LEU A 6 0.96 29.46 -25.31
N TYR A 7 0.51 30.71 -25.12
CA TYR A 7 -0.91 31.02 -24.89
C TYR A 7 -1.79 30.71 -26.10
N ILE A 8 -1.33 31.01 -27.32
CA ILE A 8 -2.07 30.74 -28.55
C ILE A 8 -2.21 29.23 -28.76
N THR A 9 -1.15 28.45 -28.51
CA THR A 9 -1.18 26.99 -28.61
C THR A 9 -2.12 26.37 -27.58
N ALA A 10 -2.12 26.87 -26.33
CA ALA A 10 -3.01 26.39 -25.26
C ALA A 10 -4.50 26.69 -25.59
N VAL A 11 -4.80 27.85 -26.16
CA VAL A 11 -6.17 28.20 -26.57
C VAL A 11 -6.64 27.34 -27.75
N ILE A 12 -5.78 27.05 -28.71
CA ILE A 12 -6.12 26.17 -29.85
C ILE A 12 -6.38 24.73 -29.37
N VAL A 13 -5.54 24.19 -28.46
CA VAL A 13 -5.73 22.85 -27.89
C VAL A 13 -7.04 22.80 -27.08
N ALA A 14 -7.34 23.84 -26.29
CA ALA A 14 -8.59 23.92 -25.53
C ALA A 14 -9.82 24.03 -26.45
N ALA A 15 -9.74 24.77 -27.55
CA ALA A 15 -10.82 24.90 -28.50
C ALA A 15 -11.08 23.61 -29.29
N ILE A 16 -10.02 22.88 -29.68
CA ILE A 16 -10.14 21.58 -30.38
C ILE A 16 -10.68 20.52 -29.43
N SER A 17 -10.17 20.42 -28.20
CA SER A 17 -10.64 19.45 -27.21
C SER A 17 -12.06 19.77 -26.73
N GLY A 18 -12.39 21.04 -26.48
CA GLY A 18 -13.74 21.48 -26.13
C GLY A 18 -14.75 21.33 -27.27
N GLY A 19 -14.36 21.63 -28.51
CA GLY A 19 -15.18 21.43 -29.70
C GLY A 19 -15.44 19.95 -29.99
N TYR A 20 -14.44 19.10 -29.85
CA TYR A 20 -14.59 17.64 -29.96
C TYR A 20 -15.52 17.08 -28.88
N TYR A 21 -15.38 17.55 -27.65
CA TYR A 21 -16.26 17.17 -26.52
C TYR A 21 -17.71 17.63 -26.74
N TYR A 22 -17.92 18.83 -27.27
CA TYR A 22 -19.25 19.35 -27.58
C TYR A 22 -19.90 18.63 -28.77
N TYR A 23 -19.13 18.27 -29.78
CA TYR A 23 -19.64 17.59 -30.99
C TYR A 23 -19.85 16.09 -30.77
N SER A 24 -19.03 15.43 -29.94
CA SER A 24 -19.24 14.05 -29.51
C SER A 24 -20.26 13.89 -28.39
N GLY A 25 -20.78 14.99 -27.85
CA GLY A 25 -21.78 15.01 -26.76
C GLY A 25 -23.18 14.50 -27.12
N LYS A 26 -23.38 13.87 -28.29
CA LYS A 26 -24.51 12.97 -28.56
C LYS A 26 -24.21 11.51 -28.20
N GLY A 27 -23.03 11.22 -27.66
CA GLY A 27 -22.74 9.96 -27.01
C GLY A 27 -23.44 9.93 -25.66
N LYS A 28 -24.30 8.93 -25.49
CA LYS A 28 -25.05 8.56 -24.29
C LYS A 28 -24.44 9.15 -23.01
N LYS A 29 -25.20 9.98 -22.28
CA LYS A 29 -24.96 10.19 -20.86
C LYS A 29 -24.77 8.82 -20.24
N LEU A 30 -23.54 8.45 -19.91
CA LEU A 30 -23.29 7.40 -18.94
C LEU A 30 -23.94 7.93 -17.66
N GLU A 31 -25.10 7.36 -17.31
CA GLU A 31 -25.76 7.70 -16.07
C GLU A 31 -24.74 7.55 -14.96
N GLY A 32 -24.59 8.55 -14.10
CA GLY A 32 -23.63 8.56 -13.02
C GLY A 32 -23.76 7.38 -12.03
N SER A 33 -24.87 6.62 -12.11
CA SER A 33 -25.09 5.37 -11.41
C SER A 33 -24.24 4.21 -11.95
N SER A 34 -23.89 4.19 -13.25
CA SER A 34 -23.11 3.11 -13.84
C SER A 34 -21.63 3.17 -13.45
N ALA A 35 -21.08 4.37 -13.26
CA ALA A 35 -19.69 4.52 -12.80
C ALA A 35 -19.49 4.09 -11.34
N GLN A 36 -20.54 4.18 -10.51
CA GLN A 36 -20.50 3.75 -9.10
C GLN A 36 -20.62 2.22 -8.90
N SER A 37 -20.91 1.47 -9.95
CA SER A 37 -21.09 0.01 -9.88
C SER A 37 -19.97 -0.77 -10.57
N MET A 38 -18.85 -0.11 -10.88
CA MET A 38 -17.73 -0.77 -11.55
C MET A 38 -16.88 -1.54 -10.55
N THR A 39 -16.72 -2.85 -10.82
CA THR A 39 -15.73 -3.71 -10.20
C THR A 39 -14.60 -3.89 -11.20
N TYR A 40 -13.38 -3.66 -10.75
CA TYR A 40 -12.17 -3.92 -11.54
C TYR A 40 -11.51 -5.19 -11.05
N SER A 41 -11.05 -6.01 -11.98
CA SER A 41 -10.20 -7.16 -11.69
C SER A 41 -8.96 -7.09 -12.56
N ALA A 42 -7.80 -7.34 -11.95
CA ALA A 42 -6.53 -7.41 -12.65
C ALA A 42 -5.68 -8.54 -12.08
N LYS A 43 -4.81 -9.13 -12.92
CA LYS A 43 -3.91 -10.24 -12.52
C LYS A 43 -2.47 -9.91 -12.83
N ASN A 44 -1.55 -10.52 -12.07
CA ASN A 44 -0.10 -10.38 -12.23
C ASN A 44 0.33 -8.90 -12.22
N ILE A 45 -0.07 -8.18 -11.19
CA ILE A 45 0.17 -6.75 -11.07
C ILE A 45 1.55 -6.50 -10.48
N ASN A 46 2.29 -5.59 -11.11
CA ASN A 46 3.50 -5.01 -10.58
C ASN A 46 3.25 -3.51 -10.34
N LEU A 47 3.33 -3.10 -9.08
CA LEU A 47 3.19 -1.71 -8.67
C LEU A 47 4.56 -1.14 -8.32
N LEU A 48 4.84 0.04 -8.85
CA LEU A 48 5.99 0.86 -8.47
C LEU A 48 5.48 2.25 -8.09
N GLN A 49 5.83 2.71 -6.90
CA GLN A 49 5.51 4.04 -6.43
C GLN A 49 6.80 4.78 -6.08
N THR A 50 6.92 6.00 -6.57
CA THR A 50 8.02 6.91 -6.26
C THR A 50 7.55 8.00 -5.30
N ASP A 51 8.49 8.59 -4.56
CA ASP A 51 8.26 9.78 -3.75
C ASP A 51 8.22 11.05 -4.63
N GLU A 52 8.03 12.21 -4.00
CA GLU A 52 7.99 13.51 -4.69
C GLU A 52 9.30 13.86 -5.41
N LYS A 53 10.41 13.22 -5.05
CA LYS A 53 11.74 13.39 -5.66
C LYS A 53 12.00 12.37 -6.77
N GLY A 54 11.03 11.48 -7.06
CA GLY A 54 11.19 10.43 -8.06
C GLY A 54 11.98 9.21 -7.59
N MET A 55 12.33 9.11 -6.29
CA MET A 55 12.99 7.94 -5.74
C MET A 55 11.98 6.84 -5.44
N LEU A 56 12.38 5.58 -5.65
CA LEU A 56 11.54 4.43 -5.36
C LEU A 56 11.17 4.42 -3.87
N TYR A 57 9.86 4.37 -3.61
CA TYR A 57 9.30 4.34 -2.26
C TYR A 57 8.65 3.00 -1.93
N VAL A 58 7.87 2.45 -2.86
CA VAL A 58 7.23 1.14 -2.72
C VAL A 58 7.32 0.37 -4.02
N LYS A 59 7.62 -0.91 -3.91
CA LYS A 59 7.45 -1.91 -4.97
C LYS A 59 6.53 -3.00 -4.44
N ALA A 60 5.50 -3.37 -5.21
CA ALA A 60 4.63 -4.46 -4.83
C ALA A 60 4.28 -5.35 -6.02
N THR A 61 4.09 -6.64 -5.75
CA THR A 61 3.55 -7.62 -6.69
C THR A 61 2.33 -8.28 -6.09
N VAL A 62 1.31 -8.51 -6.91
CA VAL A 62 0.04 -9.10 -6.52
C VAL A 62 -0.42 -10.04 -7.62
N ASP A 63 -0.85 -11.25 -7.27
CA ASP A 63 -1.34 -12.21 -8.26
C ASP A 63 -2.72 -11.81 -8.80
N GLU A 64 -3.60 -11.35 -7.93
CA GLU A 64 -4.96 -10.92 -8.29
C GLU A 64 -5.40 -9.74 -7.43
N LEU A 65 -5.98 -8.73 -8.08
CA LEU A 65 -6.64 -7.59 -7.47
C LEU A 65 -8.09 -7.56 -7.93
N ASN A 66 -9.01 -7.45 -6.97
CA ASN A 66 -10.41 -7.13 -7.20
C ASN A 66 -10.76 -5.86 -6.43
N GLN A 67 -11.32 -4.87 -7.11
CA GLN A 67 -11.71 -3.58 -6.51
C GLN A 67 -13.18 -3.30 -6.75
N ASP A 68 -13.92 -3.05 -5.68
CA ASP A 68 -15.31 -2.59 -5.73
C ASP A 68 -15.35 -1.08 -5.47
N MET A 69 -15.66 -0.32 -6.52
CA MET A 69 -15.70 1.14 -6.45
C MET A 69 -16.90 1.66 -5.65
N LYS A 70 -18.00 0.89 -5.58
CA LYS A 70 -19.19 1.27 -4.83
C LYS A 70 -18.97 1.10 -3.32
N GLN A 71 -18.35 0.00 -2.94
CA GLN A 71 -18.06 -0.29 -1.53
C GLN A 71 -16.71 0.32 -1.08
N LYS A 72 -15.93 0.86 -2.02
CA LYS A 72 -14.58 1.40 -1.77
C LYS A 72 -13.68 0.38 -1.08
N THR A 73 -13.77 -0.87 -1.53
CA THR A 73 -12.98 -1.98 -1.02
C THR A 73 -12.09 -2.56 -2.10
N SER A 74 -10.96 -3.10 -1.69
CA SER A 74 -10.06 -3.86 -2.53
C SER A 74 -9.73 -5.19 -1.88
N SER A 75 -9.51 -6.22 -2.71
CA SER A 75 -9.06 -7.54 -2.29
C SER A 75 -7.89 -7.96 -3.16
N LEU A 76 -6.79 -8.34 -2.52
CA LEU A 76 -5.56 -8.73 -3.18
C LEU A 76 -5.18 -10.14 -2.73
N GLN A 77 -4.59 -10.91 -3.66
CA GLN A 77 -4.06 -12.25 -3.37
C GLN A 77 -2.56 -12.27 -3.60
N ASN A 78 -1.84 -12.96 -2.70
CA ASN A 78 -0.39 -13.12 -2.71
C ASN A 78 0.36 -11.79 -2.86
N LEU A 79 0.11 -10.89 -1.89
CA LEU A 79 0.79 -9.60 -1.82
C LEU A 79 2.25 -9.80 -1.38
N ASN A 80 3.19 -9.31 -2.19
CA ASN A 80 4.57 -9.07 -1.80
C ASN A 80 4.86 -7.59 -2.00
N ALA A 81 5.28 -6.91 -0.96
CA ALA A 81 5.61 -5.50 -1.00
C ALA A 81 6.97 -5.23 -0.35
N SER A 82 7.74 -4.33 -0.96
CA SER A 82 8.99 -3.81 -0.42
C SER A 82 8.88 -2.30 -0.30
N MET A 83 9.30 -1.77 0.83
CA MET A 83 9.43 -0.33 1.08
C MET A 83 10.89 0.07 1.01
N PHE A 84 11.15 1.25 0.48
CA PHE A 84 12.48 1.77 0.26
C PHE A 84 12.66 3.12 0.95
N THR A 85 13.85 3.32 1.50
CA THR A 85 14.31 4.60 2.02
C THR A 85 15.64 4.91 1.32
N ASN A 86 15.72 6.03 0.61
CA ASN A 86 16.91 6.41 -0.18
C ASN A 86 17.34 5.31 -1.17
N ASN A 87 16.38 4.68 -1.87
CA ASN A 87 16.59 3.55 -2.79
C ASN A 87 17.16 2.27 -2.15
N VAL A 88 17.21 2.19 -0.82
CA VAL A 88 17.60 0.98 -0.08
C VAL A 88 16.34 0.32 0.46
N GLU A 89 16.20 -0.99 0.26
CA GLU A 89 15.09 -1.75 0.82
C GLU A 89 15.15 -1.70 2.36
N ASP A 90 14.13 -1.14 2.97
CA ASP A 90 14.03 -0.89 4.40
C ASP A 90 13.11 -1.90 5.10
N ALA A 91 12.01 -2.26 4.45
CA ALA A 91 11.05 -3.22 4.97
C ALA A 91 10.42 -4.04 3.84
N THR A 92 10.03 -5.27 4.16
CA THR A 92 9.24 -6.11 3.24
C THR A 92 8.00 -6.64 3.94
N PHE A 93 6.94 -6.87 3.17
CA PHE A 93 5.68 -7.42 3.65
C PHE A 93 5.20 -8.52 2.70
N TYR A 94 4.78 -9.62 3.27
CA TYR A 94 4.11 -10.71 2.57
C TYR A 94 2.78 -11.02 3.27
N ALA A 95 1.74 -11.29 2.49
CA ALA A 95 0.50 -11.85 2.98
C ALA A 95 -0.20 -12.64 1.87
N LYS A 96 -0.87 -13.74 2.21
CA LYS A 96 -1.71 -14.49 1.25
C LYS A 96 -2.89 -13.66 0.76
N GLN A 97 -3.45 -12.83 1.64
CA GLN A 97 -4.57 -11.96 1.34
C GLN A 97 -4.37 -10.58 1.93
N ALA A 98 -4.87 -9.57 1.22
CA ALA A 98 -4.97 -8.22 1.73
C ALA A 98 -6.35 -7.64 1.34
N HIS A 99 -7.00 -6.97 2.30
CA HIS A 99 -8.26 -6.29 2.09
C HIS A 99 -8.12 -4.82 2.43
N GLY A 100 -8.38 -3.97 1.46
CA GLY A 100 -8.41 -2.52 1.62
C GLY A 100 -9.85 -2.04 1.83
N PHE A 101 -10.01 -1.06 2.72
CA PHE A 101 -11.27 -0.42 3.07
C PHE A 101 -11.15 1.09 2.96
N ASN A 102 -12.25 1.76 2.60
CA ASN A 102 -12.33 3.23 2.48
C ASN A 102 -11.20 3.79 1.60
N ASP A 103 -11.12 3.33 0.35
CA ASP A 103 -10.05 3.74 -0.57
C ASP A 103 -8.62 3.47 -0.01
N ASN A 104 -8.46 2.33 0.67
CA ASN A 104 -7.23 1.87 1.31
C ASN A 104 -6.74 2.74 2.49
N GLU A 105 -7.64 3.46 3.18
CA GLU A 105 -7.28 4.10 4.45
C GLU A 105 -6.94 3.09 5.55
N LYS A 106 -7.58 1.91 5.49
CA LYS A 106 -7.29 0.75 6.32
C LYS A 106 -7.02 -0.45 5.42
N ILE A 107 -5.94 -1.17 5.69
CA ILE A 107 -5.57 -2.41 4.99
C ILE A 107 -5.42 -3.51 6.02
N VAL A 108 -6.11 -4.64 5.82
CA VAL A 108 -5.99 -5.84 6.64
C VAL A 108 -5.24 -6.90 5.83
N LEU A 109 -4.07 -7.27 6.28
CA LEU A 109 -3.28 -8.40 5.80
C LEU A 109 -3.68 -9.65 6.56
N SER A 110 -3.79 -10.78 5.89
CA SER A 110 -4.13 -12.07 6.52
C SER A 110 -3.51 -13.25 5.78
N GLY A 111 -3.36 -14.35 6.52
CA GLY A 111 -2.78 -15.60 6.04
C GLY A 111 -1.27 -15.52 5.86
N ASP A 112 -0.54 -16.11 6.81
CA ASP A 112 0.93 -16.19 6.84
C ASP A 112 1.60 -14.80 6.65
N VAL A 113 1.15 -13.80 7.40
CA VAL A 113 1.72 -12.45 7.31
C VAL A 113 3.15 -12.47 7.83
N VAL A 114 4.07 -12.04 6.98
CA VAL A 114 5.49 -11.87 7.31
C VAL A 114 5.89 -10.44 7.00
N ALA A 115 6.35 -9.71 8.00
CA ALA A 115 6.96 -8.41 7.83
C ALA A 115 8.44 -8.49 8.21
N THR A 116 9.30 -7.83 7.45
CA THR A 116 10.72 -7.71 7.81
C THR A 116 11.12 -6.25 7.83
N LYS A 117 12.00 -5.91 8.74
CA LYS A 117 12.59 -4.58 8.85
C LYS A 117 14.10 -4.71 8.98
N GLN A 118 14.83 -3.94 8.18
CA GLN A 118 16.27 -3.81 8.35
C GLN A 118 16.53 -2.73 9.41
N GLY A 119 17.08 -3.11 10.55
CA GLY A 119 17.47 -2.20 11.62
C GLY A 119 18.99 -2.08 11.75
N GLU A 120 19.47 -1.18 12.58
CA GLU A 120 20.91 -0.99 12.85
C GLU A 120 21.55 -2.27 13.44
N MET A 121 20.82 -3.02 14.26
CA MET A 121 21.28 -4.27 14.87
C MET A 121 21.01 -5.51 14.02
N GLY A 122 20.62 -5.33 12.75
CA GLY A 122 20.32 -6.39 11.80
C GLY A 122 18.84 -6.56 11.48
N LYS A 123 18.53 -7.63 10.79
CA LYS A 123 17.19 -7.93 10.27
C LYS A 123 16.26 -8.40 11.38
N MET A 124 15.11 -7.74 11.51
CA MET A 124 13.98 -8.19 12.34
C MET A 124 12.91 -8.83 11.45
N VAL A 125 12.35 -9.94 11.89
CA VAL A 125 11.28 -10.67 11.20
C VAL A 125 10.10 -10.82 12.12
N PHE A 126 8.94 -10.38 11.67
CA PHE A 126 7.66 -10.48 12.37
C PHE A 126 6.77 -11.46 11.62
N ARG A 127 6.14 -12.39 12.34
CA ARG A 127 5.15 -13.33 11.78
C ARG A 127 3.88 -13.29 12.60
N THR A 128 2.74 -13.21 11.92
CA THR A 128 1.40 -13.19 12.54
C THR A 128 0.37 -13.72 11.54
N ASP A 129 -0.80 -14.09 12.01
CA ASP A 129 -1.90 -14.54 11.13
C ASP A 129 -2.63 -13.37 10.49
N ALA A 130 -2.67 -12.21 11.17
CA ALA A 130 -3.26 -10.99 10.63
C ALA A 130 -2.54 -9.74 11.11
N LEU A 131 -2.55 -8.69 10.28
CA LEU A 131 -1.97 -7.38 10.59
C LEU A 131 -2.82 -6.28 9.93
N THR A 132 -3.24 -5.31 10.70
CA THR A 132 -3.92 -4.12 10.20
C THR A 132 -2.93 -2.98 10.03
N GLY A 133 -2.96 -2.35 8.87
CA GLY A 133 -2.16 -1.17 8.56
C GLY A 133 -3.02 0.04 8.22
N TYR A 134 -2.54 1.21 8.60
CA TYR A 134 -3.13 2.52 8.29
C TYR A 134 -2.10 3.35 7.51
N PRO A 135 -2.08 3.28 6.17
CA PRO A 135 -1.02 3.88 5.34
C PRO A 135 -0.84 5.39 5.58
N LYS A 136 -1.93 6.14 5.75
CA LYS A 136 -1.88 7.60 5.95
C LYS A 136 -1.19 7.99 7.25
N THR A 137 -1.44 7.25 8.34
CA THR A 137 -0.86 7.53 9.65
C THR A 137 0.40 6.71 9.92
N ARG A 138 0.73 5.77 9.02
CA ARG A 138 1.86 4.84 9.12
C ARG A 138 1.85 4.02 10.41
N LYS A 139 0.65 3.65 10.87
CA LYS A 139 0.45 2.80 12.05
C LYS A 139 0.13 1.38 11.64
N LEU A 140 0.58 0.43 12.46
CA LEU A 140 0.27 -1.00 12.34
C LEU A 140 -0.29 -1.49 13.67
N GLU A 141 -1.22 -2.43 13.62
CA GLU A 141 -1.77 -3.08 14.81
C GLU A 141 -2.20 -4.51 14.53
N THR A 142 -2.07 -5.36 15.52
CA THR A 142 -2.70 -6.68 15.55
C THR A 142 -2.98 -7.12 16.97
N SER A 143 -4.06 -7.84 17.18
CA SER A 143 -4.37 -8.57 18.41
C SER A 143 -3.93 -10.02 18.37
N GLU A 144 -3.52 -10.51 17.20
CA GLU A 144 -3.03 -11.86 17.00
C GLU A 144 -1.66 -12.07 17.63
N GLN A 145 -1.28 -13.32 17.84
CA GLN A 145 0.05 -13.66 18.26
C GLN A 145 1.08 -13.21 17.23
N VAL A 146 2.14 -12.54 17.68
CA VAL A 146 3.28 -12.13 16.85
C VAL A 146 4.52 -12.84 17.32
N THR A 147 5.16 -13.58 16.41
CA THR A 147 6.51 -14.11 16.64
C THR A 147 7.52 -13.12 16.06
N VAL A 148 8.47 -12.70 16.88
CA VAL A 148 9.51 -11.75 16.51
C VAL A 148 10.85 -12.45 16.59
N GLN A 149 11.61 -12.40 15.49
CA GLN A 149 12.97 -12.91 15.41
C GLN A 149 13.91 -11.75 15.11
N THR A 150 14.93 -11.63 15.94
CA THR A 150 16.02 -10.66 15.77
C THR A 150 17.35 -11.39 15.83
N PRO A 151 18.49 -10.79 15.46
CA PRO A 151 19.79 -11.45 15.58
C PRO A 151 20.13 -11.92 17.00
N ASN A 152 19.60 -11.25 18.03
CA ASN A 152 20.00 -11.46 19.43
C ASN A 152 18.87 -12.00 20.31
N ALA A 153 17.64 -12.07 19.82
CA ALA A 153 16.48 -12.49 20.61
C ALA A 153 15.35 -13.01 19.74
N ASP A 154 14.70 -14.06 20.23
CA ASP A 154 13.43 -14.54 19.70
C ASP A 154 12.38 -14.41 20.81
N PHE A 155 11.23 -13.81 20.49
CA PHE A 155 10.13 -13.71 21.43
C PHE A 155 8.77 -13.78 20.73
N VAL A 156 7.78 -14.07 21.54
CA VAL A 156 6.37 -14.10 21.13
C VAL A 156 5.61 -13.07 21.95
N SER A 157 4.75 -12.33 21.28
CA SER A 157 3.87 -11.33 21.87
C SER A 157 2.42 -11.65 21.55
N GLN A 158 1.50 -11.26 22.42
CA GLN A 158 0.06 -11.38 22.23
C GLN A 158 -0.51 -10.05 21.73
N GLY A 159 -0.06 -9.62 20.58
CA GLY A 159 -0.43 -8.36 19.95
C GLY A 159 0.77 -7.42 19.73
N LEU A 160 0.57 -6.49 18.82
CA LEU A 160 1.53 -5.46 18.45
C LEU A 160 0.78 -4.19 18.09
N GLU A 161 1.27 -3.06 18.58
CA GLU A 161 0.97 -1.73 18.04
C GLU A 161 2.29 -1.08 17.63
N ALA A 162 2.34 -0.48 16.45
CA ALA A 162 3.55 0.17 15.96
C ALA A 162 3.25 1.51 15.29
N ASP A 163 4.10 2.50 15.55
CA ASP A 163 4.16 3.76 14.83
C ASP A 163 5.47 3.80 14.01
N LEU A 164 5.31 3.69 12.69
CA LEU A 164 6.47 3.65 11.78
C LEU A 164 7.11 5.02 11.56
N ASN A 165 6.43 6.13 11.93
CA ASN A 165 7.03 7.47 11.87
C ASN A 165 8.02 7.67 13.01
N GLU A 166 7.65 7.17 14.19
CA GLU A 166 8.46 7.30 15.40
C GLU A 166 9.40 6.11 15.61
N GLY A 167 9.22 5.03 14.82
CA GLY A 167 9.95 3.78 14.98
C GLY A 167 9.62 3.06 16.29
N GLN A 168 8.45 3.34 16.87
CA GLN A 168 8.01 2.78 18.15
C GLN A 168 7.22 1.48 17.90
N TYR A 169 7.49 0.47 18.74
CA TYR A 169 6.83 -0.83 18.72
C TYR A 169 6.43 -1.23 20.12
N ASP A 170 5.13 -1.38 20.37
CA ASP A 170 4.56 -1.79 21.64
C ASP A 170 4.04 -3.23 21.53
N PHE A 171 4.70 -4.13 22.22
CA PHE A 171 4.35 -5.56 22.28
C PHE A 171 3.61 -5.87 23.58
N LYS A 172 2.50 -6.61 23.47
CA LYS A 172 1.66 -6.99 24.62
C LYS A 172 2.00 -8.42 25.07
N ASN A 173 2.12 -8.62 26.40
CA ASN A 173 2.32 -9.95 27.03
C ASN A 173 3.49 -10.75 26.40
N ILE A 174 4.67 -10.17 26.39
CA ILE A 174 5.87 -10.77 25.79
C ILE A 174 6.30 -12.04 26.56
N ARG A 175 6.61 -13.09 25.80
CA ARG A 175 7.29 -14.30 26.28
C ARG A 175 8.46 -14.56 25.34
N GLY A 176 9.68 -14.63 25.84
CA GLY A 176 10.85 -14.75 24.99
C GLY A 176 12.02 -15.47 25.63
N LYS A 177 12.97 -15.85 24.79
CA LYS A 177 14.30 -16.30 25.18
C LYS A 177 15.29 -15.27 24.67
N TYR A 178 16.11 -14.75 25.55
CA TYR A 178 17.25 -13.92 25.22
C TYR A 178 18.49 -14.81 25.23
N ALA A 179 19.23 -14.84 24.15
CA ALA A 179 20.56 -15.46 24.07
C ALA A 179 21.59 -14.34 23.96
N PRO A 180 22.24 -13.95 25.06
CA PRO A 180 23.36 -13.03 24.97
C PRO A 180 24.54 -13.71 24.25
N ASN A 181 25.13 -13.00 23.29
CA ASN A 181 26.40 -13.37 22.67
C ASN A 181 27.54 -13.18 23.67
#